data_d98719219d2f006eaaace3ae93c51b5d
#
_entry.id   d98719219d2f006eaaace3ae93c51b5d
#
_cell.length_a   1.000
_cell.length_b   1.000
_cell.length_c   1.000
_cell.angle_alpha   90.00
_cell.angle_beta   90.00
_cell.angle_gamma   90.00
#
_symmetry.space_group_name_H-M   'P 1'
#
loop_
_entity.id
_entity.type
_entity.pdbx_description
1 polymer ?
#
loop_
_entity_poly.entity_id
_entity_poly.type
_entity_poly.pdbx_seq_one_letter_code
_entity_poly.pdbx_strand_id
1 'polypeptide(L)'
;QGMITSFAFQRKNKTLVPTDAVEETSPDVFIEKETGEKLERVIAKMSKSLKNVINPDDVIRDYGADSVRMYEMFMGPLEVSKPWNTNGLIGVHRFLEKIWAVSEKPMTDEDMEVKLEGKLAELRKLYHKTVKKVSQDTDTLNFNTAISQMMIFINDASKMEAIPKALWSGFVK
;
A
#
# COMPACT_ATOMS: atom_id res chain seq x y z
N GLN A 1 0.42 -10.87 -16.28
CA GLN A 1 0.21 -10.24 -14.96
C GLN A 1 0.60 -11.21 -13.85
N GLY A 2 1.18 -10.68 -12.78
CA GLY A 2 1.46 -11.44 -11.57
C GLY A 2 0.17 -11.84 -10.84
N MET A 3 0.24 -12.91 -10.07
CA MET A 3 -0.88 -13.40 -9.28
C MET A 3 -0.77 -12.87 -7.84
N ILE A 4 -1.88 -12.48 -7.24
CA ILE A 4 -1.95 -12.25 -5.79
C ILE A 4 -2.07 -13.63 -5.14
N THR A 5 -1.07 -13.97 -4.33
CA THR A 5 -0.96 -15.21 -3.59
C THR A 5 -1.26 -14.98 -2.11
N SER A 6 -1.24 -16.03 -1.30
CA SER A 6 -1.37 -15.94 0.15
C SER A 6 -0.33 -16.83 0.82
N PHE A 7 -0.25 -16.75 2.14
CA PHE A 7 0.52 -17.72 2.91
C PHE A 7 -0.27 -19.03 3.06
N ALA A 8 0.47 -20.13 3.13
CA ALA A 8 -0.01 -21.45 3.50
C ALA A 8 0.99 -22.08 4.45
N PHE A 9 0.61 -23.18 5.07
CA PHE A 9 1.43 -23.87 6.06
C PHE A 9 1.73 -25.29 5.55
N GLN A 10 2.98 -25.69 5.70
CA GLN A 10 3.51 -26.91 5.11
C GLN A 10 4.14 -27.80 6.18
N ARG A 11 3.81 -29.10 6.17
CA ARG A 11 4.50 -30.12 6.95
C ARG A 11 5.87 -30.42 6.37
N LYS A 12 6.73 -31.13 7.12
CA LYS A 12 8.07 -31.58 6.66
C LYS A 12 8.01 -32.42 5.36
N ASN A 13 6.94 -33.17 5.15
CA ASN A 13 6.71 -33.96 3.95
C ASN A 13 6.18 -33.15 2.76
N LYS A 14 6.15 -31.82 2.87
CA LYS A 14 5.65 -30.86 1.88
C LYS A 14 4.13 -30.88 1.64
N THR A 15 3.36 -31.57 2.45
CA THR A 15 1.89 -31.49 2.41
C THR A 15 1.42 -30.19 3.01
N LEU A 16 0.52 -29.47 2.30
CA LEU A 16 -0.07 -28.25 2.78
C LEU A 16 -1.22 -28.53 3.76
N VAL A 17 -1.33 -27.69 4.79
CA VAL A 17 -2.33 -27.78 5.85
C VAL A 17 -3.28 -26.59 5.74
N PRO A 18 -4.62 -26.80 5.86
CA PRO A 18 -5.58 -25.70 5.90
C PRO A 18 -5.29 -24.74 7.05
N THR A 19 -5.47 -23.43 6.83
CA THR A 19 -5.12 -22.39 7.82
C THR A 19 -5.90 -22.49 9.12
N ASP A 20 -7.12 -23.02 9.13
CA ASP A 20 -7.92 -23.23 10.34
C ASP A 20 -7.42 -24.39 11.24
N ALA A 21 -6.63 -25.30 10.68
CA ALA A 21 -5.96 -26.36 11.41
C ALA A 21 -4.58 -25.94 12.00
N VAL A 22 -4.20 -24.67 11.84
CA VAL A 22 -2.92 -24.14 12.28
C VAL A 22 -3.09 -23.25 13.51
N GLU A 23 -2.13 -23.30 14.42
CA GLU A 23 -2.01 -22.43 15.59
C GLU A 23 -0.64 -21.76 15.59
N GLU A 24 -0.61 -20.45 15.85
CA GLU A 24 0.62 -19.70 16.10
C GLU A 24 0.88 -19.69 17.61
N THR A 25 1.88 -20.44 18.05
CA THR A 25 2.22 -20.59 19.48
C THR A 25 3.16 -19.51 19.99
N SER A 26 3.92 -18.90 19.11
CA SER A 26 4.76 -17.72 19.36
C SER A 26 5.05 -17.03 18.00
N PRO A 27 5.56 -15.78 17.98
CA PRO A 27 5.82 -15.08 16.74
C PRO A 27 6.55 -15.92 15.70
N ASP A 28 5.93 -16.12 14.53
CA ASP A 28 6.41 -16.93 13.40
C ASP A 28 6.65 -18.44 13.72
N VAL A 29 6.06 -18.98 14.80
CA VAL A 29 6.11 -20.41 15.12
C VAL A 29 4.72 -21.02 15.01
N PHE A 30 4.54 -21.86 14.00
CA PHE A 30 3.26 -22.47 13.64
C PHE A 30 3.27 -23.97 13.92
N ILE A 31 2.20 -24.48 14.47
CA ILE A 31 1.98 -25.92 14.69
C ILE A 31 0.61 -26.33 14.13
N GLU A 32 0.50 -27.58 13.75
CA GLU A 32 -0.79 -28.19 13.45
C GLU A 32 -1.53 -28.55 14.72
N LYS A 33 -2.76 -28.12 14.90
CA LYS A 33 -3.55 -28.28 16.13
C LYS A 33 -3.74 -29.75 16.54
N GLU A 34 -3.95 -30.64 15.57
CA GLU A 34 -4.25 -32.05 15.85
C GLU A 34 -3.00 -32.83 16.18
N THR A 35 -1.89 -32.58 15.52
CA THR A 35 -0.67 -33.42 15.60
C THR A 35 0.42 -32.80 16.45
N GLY A 36 0.38 -31.48 16.66
CA GLY A 36 1.48 -30.71 17.28
C GLY A 36 2.71 -30.58 16.38
N GLU A 37 2.64 -31.05 15.11
CA GLU A 37 3.76 -30.97 14.17
C GLU A 37 4.06 -29.49 13.87
N LYS A 38 5.36 -29.13 13.92
CA LYS A 38 5.83 -27.81 13.52
C LYS A 38 5.68 -27.62 12.02
N LEU A 39 5.06 -26.51 11.62
CA LEU A 39 4.80 -26.17 10.24
C LEU A 39 5.70 -25.05 9.74
N GLU A 40 5.99 -25.06 8.45
CA GLU A 40 6.69 -23.99 7.74
C GLU A 40 5.67 -23.11 7.02
N ARG A 41 5.79 -21.78 7.17
CA ARG A 41 4.98 -20.82 6.40
C ARG A 41 5.58 -20.65 5.01
N VAL A 42 4.79 -20.92 3.99
CA VAL A 42 5.18 -20.85 2.57
C VAL A 42 4.22 -19.98 1.77
N ILE A 43 4.66 -19.47 0.64
CA ILE A 43 3.80 -18.74 -0.31
C ILE A 43 3.10 -19.75 -1.21
N ALA A 44 1.78 -19.66 -1.29
CA ALA A 44 0.97 -20.54 -2.12
C ALA A 44 -0.16 -19.79 -2.83
N LYS A 45 -0.69 -20.39 -3.88
CA LYS A 45 -1.92 -19.91 -4.51
C LYS A 45 -3.08 -19.95 -3.51
N MET A 46 -3.95 -18.94 -3.54
CA MET A 46 -5.18 -18.97 -2.77
C MET A 46 -6.08 -20.13 -3.18
N SER A 47 -6.58 -20.88 -2.21
CA SER A 47 -7.42 -22.04 -2.43
C SER A 47 -8.46 -22.18 -1.32
N LYS A 48 -9.70 -22.50 -1.69
CA LYS A 48 -10.77 -22.78 -0.72
C LYS A 48 -10.44 -23.97 0.17
N SER A 49 -9.77 -24.99 -0.36
CA SER A 49 -9.36 -26.17 0.42
C SER A 49 -8.29 -25.84 1.46
N LEU A 50 -7.41 -24.88 1.19
CA LEU A 50 -6.39 -24.42 2.13
C LEU A 50 -6.91 -23.34 3.08
N LYS A 51 -8.11 -22.82 2.84
CA LYS A 51 -8.73 -21.73 3.61
C LYS A 51 -7.82 -20.50 3.78
N ASN A 52 -6.96 -20.26 2.81
CA ASN A 52 -6.04 -19.13 2.75
C ASN A 52 -6.50 -18.03 1.77
N VAL A 53 -7.78 -18.03 1.42
CA VAL A 53 -8.40 -17.05 0.52
C VAL A 53 -8.65 -15.74 1.28
N ILE A 54 -8.28 -14.63 0.67
CA ILE A 54 -8.70 -13.30 1.10
C ILE A 54 -9.97 -12.94 0.35
N ASN A 55 -11.04 -12.65 1.08
CA ASN A 55 -12.31 -12.23 0.50
C ASN A 55 -12.28 -10.72 0.27
N PRO A 56 -12.36 -10.24 -0.99
CA PRO A 56 -12.35 -8.81 -1.29
C PRO A 56 -13.50 -8.03 -0.61
N ASP A 57 -14.69 -8.63 -0.48
CA ASP A 57 -15.86 -7.96 0.12
C ASP A 57 -15.62 -7.62 1.60
N ASP A 58 -14.96 -8.52 2.35
CA ASP A 58 -14.61 -8.26 3.75
C ASP A 58 -13.57 -7.13 3.84
N VAL A 59 -12.57 -7.15 2.97
CA VAL A 59 -11.53 -6.12 2.94
C VAL A 59 -12.09 -4.76 2.53
N ILE A 60 -13.00 -4.72 1.55
CA ILE A 60 -13.69 -3.50 1.12
C ILE A 60 -14.57 -2.94 2.25
N ARG A 61 -15.29 -3.80 2.97
CA ARG A 61 -16.10 -3.39 4.11
C ARG A 61 -15.25 -2.74 5.21
N ASP A 62 -14.06 -3.29 5.49
CA ASP A 62 -13.23 -2.89 6.62
C ASP A 62 -12.34 -1.67 6.29
N TYR A 63 -11.90 -1.51 5.04
CA TYR A 63 -10.93 -0.48 4.63
C TYR A 63 -11.38 0.42 3.47
N GLY A 64 -12.51 0.13 2.86
CA GLY A 64 -13.03 0.85 1.70
C GLY A 64 -12.44 0.39 0.36
N ALA A 65 -13.22 0.56 -0.71
CA ALA A 65 -12.85 0.13 -2.05
C ALA A 65 -11.60 0.85 -2.59
N ASP A 66 -11.44 2.13 -2.28
CA ASP A 66 -10.31 2.93 -2.76
C ASP A 66 -8.98 2.43 -2.17
N SER A 67 -8.97 2.05 -0.88
CA SER A 67 -7.80 1.45 -0.23
C SER A 67 -7.41 0.13 -0.88
N VAL A 68 -8.37 -0.73 -1.19
CA VAL A 68 -8.13 -2.03 -1.83
C VAL A 68 -7.57 -1.84 -3.23
N ARG A 69 -8.21 -1.02 -4.07
CA ARG A 69 -7.77 -0.74 -5.45
C ARG A 69 -6.38 -0.11 -5.50
N MET A 70 -6.12 0.86 -4.63
CA MET A 70 -4.80 1.48 -4.55
C MET A 70 -3.74 0.49 -4.06
N TYR A 71 -4.08 -0.37 -3.09
CA TYR A 71 -3.17 -1.38 -2.59
C TYR A 71 -2.77 -2.40 -3.67
N GLU A 72 -3.72 -2.85 -4.50
CA GLU A 72 -3.42 -3.75 -5.63
C GLU A 72 -2.38 -3.15 -6.59
N MET A 73 -2.43 -1.85 -6.83
CA MET A 73 -1.44 -1.14 -7.64
C MET A 73 -0.13 -0.89 -6.89
N PHE A 74 -0.20 -0.72 -5.56
CA PHE A 74 0.96 -0.38 -4.72
C PHE A 74 1.82 -1.58 -4.36
N MET A 75 1.27 -2.78 -4.22
CA MET A 75 1.97 -3.94 -3.68
C MET A 75 3.17 -4.41 -4.52
N GLY A 76 3.40 -3.83 -5.70
CA GLY A 76 4.63 -3.92 -6.51
C GLY A 76 4.40 -4.00 -8.04
N PRO A 77 5.45 -4.32 -8.85
CA PRO A 77 5.32 -4.43 -10.30
C PRO A 77 4.21 -5.41 -10.70
N LEU A 78 3.43 -5.06 -11.75
CA LEU A 78 2.24 -5.82 -12.16
C LEU A 78 2.55 -7.24 -12.66
N GLU A 79 3.77 -7.48 -13.14
CA GLU A 79 4.19 -8.77 -13.70
C GLU A 79 4.57 -9.81 -12.63
N VAL A 80 4.83 -9.35 -11.40
CA VAL A 80 5.37 -10.21 -10.33
C VAL A 80 4.27 -10.68 -9.40
N SER A 81 4.19 -12.00 -9.18
CA SER A 81 3.29 -12.57 -8.19
C SER A 81 3.74 -12.21 -6.76
N LYS A 82 2.78 -11.87 -5.89
CA LYS A 82 3.05 -11.38 -4.54
C LYS A 82 2.05 -11.93 -3.53
N PRO A 83 2.52 -12.23 -2.31
CA PRO A 83 1.61 -12.59 -1.23
C PRO A 83 0.83 -11.35 -0.75
N TRP A 84 -0.43 -11.55 -0.44
CA TRP A 84 -1.25 -10.56 0.25
C TRP A 84 -0.64 -10.20 1.60
N ASN A 85 -0.60 -8.92 1.91
CA ASN A 85 -0.13 -8.40 3.20
C ASN A 85 -1.07 -7.30 3.69
N THR A 86 -1.89 -7.62 4.68
CA THR A 86 -2.85 -6.67 5.25
C THR A 86 -2.18 -5.43 5.86
N ASN A 87 -0.96 -5.56 6.40
CA ASN A 87 -0.22 -4.39 6.91
C ASN A 87 0.11 -3.39 5.79
N GLY A 88 0.39 -3.87 4.58
CA GLY A 88 0.58 -3.00 3.41
C GLY A 88 -0.70 -2.26 3.03
N LEU A 89 -1.85 -2.93 3.09
CA LEU A 89 -3.16 -2.30 2.88
C LEU A 89 -3.46 -1.22 3.92
N ILE A 90 -3.20 -1.49 5.20
CA ILE A 90 -3.36 -0.51 6.29
C ILE A 90 -2.48 0.72 6.02
N GLY A 91 -1.27 0.51 5.50
CA GLY A 91 -0.37 1.61 5.10
C GLY A 91 -0.97 2.50 4.00
N VAL A 92 -1.60 1.90 3.00
CA VAL A 92 -2.31 2.62 1.93
C VAL A 92 -3.56 3.34 2.46
N HIS A 93 -4.34 2.69 3.31
CA HIS A 93 -5.51 3.31 3.95
C HIS A 93 -5.11 4.57 4.73
N ARG A 94 -4.08 4.50 5.58
CA ARG A 94 -3.53 5.66 6.29
C ARG A 94 -2.99 6.75 5.36
N PHE A 95 -2.50 6.38 4.20
CA PHE A 95 -2.07 7.37 3.19
C PHE A 95 -3.28 8.14 2.64
N LEU A 96 -4.39 7.48 2.34
CA LEU A 96 -5.64 8.14 1.90
C LEU A 96 -6.19 9.06 2.98
N GLU A 97 -6.23 8.61 4.25
CA GLU A 97 -6.61 9.46 5.39
C GLU A 97 -5.72 10.71 5.51
N LYS A 98 -4.42 10.54 5.27
CA LYS A 98 -3.48 11.67 5.30
C LYS A 98 -3.71 12.65 4.15
N ILE A 99 -4.04 12.17 2.94
CA ILE A 99 -4.45 13.05 1.82
C ILE A 99 -5.66 13.88 2.23
N TRP A 100 -6.66 13.24 2.83
CA TRP A 100 -7.86 13.93 3.32
C TRP A 100 -7.51 14.99 4.35
N ALA A 101 -6.73 14.65 5.36
CA ALA A 101 -6.29 15.60 6.38
C ALA A 101 -5.49 16.78 5.80
N VAL A 102 -4.69 16.57 4.75
CA VAL A 102 -3.99 17.65 4.03
C VAL A 102 -4.98 18.52 3.25
N SER A 103 -6.04 17.96 2.69
CA SER A 103 -7.07 18.71 1.95
C SER A 103 -7.86 19.69 2.84
N GLU A 104 -7.96 19.41 4.14
CA GLU A 104 -8.66 20.26 5.12
C GLU A 104 -7.80 21.41 5.66
N LYS A 105 -6.51 21.45 5.32
CA LYS A 105 -5.62 22.53 5.72
C LYS A 105 -5.95 23.84 5.01
N PRO A 106 -5.61 25.00 5.63
CA PRO A 106 -5.70 26.29 4.96
C PRO A 106 -4.96 26.27 3.61
N MET A 107 -5.60 26.83 2.58
CA MET A 107 -4.99 26.98 1.26
C MET A 107 -4.55 28.43 1.06
N THR A 108 -3.34 28.61 0.52
CA THR A 108 -2.79 29.94 0.21
C THR A 108 -2.77 30.17 -1.30
N ASP A 109 -2.97 31.44 -1.70
CA ASP A 109 -2.91 31.87 -3.11
C ASP A 109 -1.50 32.40 -3.45
N GLU A 110 -0.46 31.75 -2.94
CA GLU A 110 0.92 32.13 -3.23
C GLU A 110 1.25 31.94 -4.71
N ASP A 111 1.92 32.96 -5.25
CA ASP A 111 2.45 32.92 -6.61
C ASP A 111 3.63 31.94 -6.68
N MET A 112 3.44 30.84 -7.36
CA MET A 112 4.43 29.78 -7.50
C MET A 112 5.51 30.11 -8.54
N GLU A 113 5.40 31.23 -9.27
CA GLU A 113 6.42 31.70 -10.21
C GLU A 113 7.47 32.58 -9.53
N VAL A 114 7.13 33.14 -8.35
CA VAL A 114 8.08 33.95 -7.55
C VAL A 114 9.15 33.06 -6.91
N LYS A 115 10.31 33.65 -6.63
CA LYS A 115 11.37 32.98 -5.88
C LYS A 115 10.90 32.65 -4.47
N LEU A 116 10.62 31.37 -4.23
CA LEU A 116 10.25 30.85 -2.92
C LEU A 116 11.51 30.49 -2.13
N GLU A 117 11.44 30.59 -0.80
CA GLU A 117 12.53 30.24 0.12
C GLU A 117 12.07 29.22 1.18
N GLY A 118 13.04 28.57 1.82
CA GLY A 118 12.80 27.65 2.93
C GLY A 118 11.94 26.44 2.53
N LYS A 119 11.10 26.00 3.47
CA LYS A 119 10.27 24.79 3.33
C LYS A 119 9.33 24.83 2.13
N LEU A 120 8.83 25.99 1.75
CA LEU A 120 7.92 26.15 0.63
C LEU A 120 8.65 25.90 -0.72
N ALA A 121 9.89 26.40 -0.84
CA ALA A 121 10.73 26.11 -2.03
C ALA A 121 11.03 24.61 -2.15
N GLU A 122 11.29 23.94 -1.04
CA GLU A 122 11.52 22.50 -1.01
C GLU A 122 10.25 21.73 -1.40
N LEU A 123 9.09 22.11 -0.87
CA LEU A 123 7.82 21.48 -1.22
C LEU A 123 7.50 21.66 -2.72
N ARG A 124 7.73 22.86 -3.30
CA ARG A 124 7.55 23.11 -4.73
C ARG A 124 8.48 22.22 -5.57
N LYS A 125 9.75 22.13 -5.20
CA LYS A 125 10.71 21.24 -5.89
C LYS A 125 10.26 19.79 -5.83
N LEU A 126 9.80 19.34 -4.66
CA LEU A 126 9.29 17.98 -4.48
C LEU A 126 8.02 17.75 -5.30
N TYR A 127 7.11 18.72 -5.39
CA TYR A 127 5.93 18.67 -6.23
C TYR A 127 6.30 18.40 -7.70
N HIS A 128 7.18 19.21 -8.29
CA HIS A 128 7.58 19.01 -9.70
C HIS A 128 8.30 17.67 -9.93
N LYS A 129 9.09 17.22 -8.96
CA LYS A 129 9.67 15.88 -8.97
C LYS A 129 8.59 14.80 -8.94
N THR A 130 7.54 15.00 -8.15
CA THR A 130 6.41 14.07 -8.02
C THR A 130 5.63 14.01 -9.31
N VAL A 131 5.25 15.15 -9.89
CA VAL A 131 4.55 15.20 -11.19
C VAL A 131 5.36 14.46 -12.27
N LYS A 132 6.65 14.77 -12.41
CA LYS A 132 7.51 14.10 -13.39
C LYS A 132 7.56 12.59 -13.17
N LYS A 133 7.76 12.15 -11.93
CA LYS A 133 7.90 10.72 -11.60
C LYS A 133 6.59 9.99 -11.83
N VAL A 134 5.46 10.54 -11.37
CA VAL A 134 4.13 9.93 -11.53
C VAL A 134 3.76 9.82 -13.01
N SER A 135 3.99 10.86 -13.82
CA SER A 135 3.75 10.81 -15.27
C SER A 135 4.56 9.70 -15.95
N GLN A 136 5.86 9.64 -15.69
CA GLN A 136 6.73 8.62 -16.27
C GLN A 136 6.35 7.19 -15.84
N ASP A 137 6.02 7.00 -14.56
CA ASP A 137 5.65 5.71 -14.01
C ASP A 137 4.27 5.24 -14.52
N THR A 138 3.35 6.17 -14.73
CA THR A 138 2.03 5.87 -15.32
C THR A 138 2.18 5.41 -16.76
N ASP A 139 3.00 6.08 -17.56
CA ASP A 139 3.27 5.69 -18.96
C ASP A 139 3.89 4.28 -19.06
N THR A 140 4.65 3.87 -18.05
CA THR A 140 5.34 2.57 -18.00
C THR A 140 4.65 1.55 -17.08
N LEU A 141 3.46 1.86 -16.56
CA LEU A 141 2.66 1.01 -15.66
C LEU A 141 3.38 0.66 -14.34
N ASN A 142 4.33 1.49 -13.90
CA ASN A 142 5.03 1.36 -12.63
C ASN A 142 4.26 2.03 -11.47
N PHE A 143 2.99 1.67 -11.30
CA PHE A 143 2.09 2.32 -10.33
C PHE A 143 2.59 2.26 -8.89
N ASN A 144 3.27 1.21 -8.50
CA ASN A 144 3.82 1.06 -7.15
C ASN A 144 4.84 2.15 -6.81
N THR A 145 5.69 2.55 -7.76
CA THR A 145 6.66 3.62 -7.56
C THR A 145 6.03 5.01 -7.70
N ALA A 146 5.00 5.17 -8.55
CA ALA A 146 4.18 6.38 -8.62
C ALA A 146 3.51 6.66 -7.27
N ILE A 147 2.82 5.67 -6.69
CA ILE A 147 2.15 5.79 -5.39
C ILE A 147 3.17 6.09 -4.28
N SER A 148 4.32 5.41 -4.28
CA SER A 148 5.40 5.69 -3.33
C SER A 148 5.87 7.15 -3.39
N GLN A 149 6.01 7.71 -4.60
CA GLN A 149 6.40 9.12 -4.77
C GLN A 149 5.30 10.08 -4.28
N MET A 150 4.03 9.77 -4.51
CA MET A 150 2.91 10.54 -3.96
C MET A 150 2.88 10.50 -2.43
N MET A 151 3.19 9.35 -1.82
CA MET A 151 3.33 9.23 -0.35
C MET A 151 4.44 10.15 0.20
N ILE A 152 5.57 10.26 -0.50
CA ILE A 152 6.67 11.16 -0.12
C ILE A 152 6.19 12.61 -0.14
N PHE A 153 5.50 13.04 -1.20
CA PHE A 153 4.97 14.40 -1.32
C PHE A 153 3.97 14.72 -0.18
N ILE A 154 2.99 13.86 0.05
CA ILE A 154 1.98 14.04 1.09
C ILE A 154 2.61 14.05 2.50
N ASN A 155 3.65 13.25 2.74
CA ASN A 155 4.37 13.28 4.01
C ASN A 155 5.02 14.64 4.28
N ASP A 156 5.55 15.32 3.28
CA ASP A 156 6.13 16.66 3.45
C ASP A 156 5.05 17.75 3.47
N ALA A 157 4.03 17.67 2.60
CA ALA A 157 2.88 18.57 2.63
C ALA A 157 2.16 18.54 4.00
N SER A 158 2.06 17.36 4.63
CA SER A 158 1.42 17.22 5.93
C SER A 158 2.12 17.98 7.07
N LYS A 159 3.41 18.35 6.92
CA LYS A 159 4.18 19.14 7.89
C LYS A 159 4.01 20.64 7.73
N MET A 160 3.38 21.07 6.63
CA MET A 160 3.09 22.49 6.38
C MET A 160 1.86 22.94 7.16
N GLU A 161 1.83 24.19 7.62
CA GLU A 161 0.65 24.78 8.27
C GLU A 161 -0.45 25.10 7.26
N ALA A 162 -0.05 25.55 6.08
CA ALA A 162 -0.93 25.84 4.94
C ALA A 162 -0.33 25.30 3.65
N ILE A 163 -1.16 25.02 2.65
CA ILE A 163 -0.76 24.43 1.37
C ILE A 163 -1.04 25.42 0.24
N PRO A 164 -0.07 25.69 -0.66
CA PRO A 164 -0.35 26.47 -1.85
C PRO A 164 -1.40 25.80 -2.73
N LYS A 165 -2.48 26.52 -3.04
CA LYS A 165 -3.60 26.03 -3.82
C LYS A 165 -3.16 25.47 -5.17
N ALA A 166 -2.17 26.08 -5.81
CA ALA A 166 -1.63 25.62 -7.08
C ALA A 166 -1.00 24.22 -6.98
N LEU A 167 -0.22 23.95 -5.90
CA LEU A 167 0.39 22.63 -5.67
C LEU A 167 -0.68 21.58 -5.36
N TRP A 168 -1.67 21.93 -4.53
CA TRP A 168 -2.76 21.02 -4.20
C TRP A 168 -3.61 20.66 -5.41
N SER A 169 -4.04 21.68 -6.18
CA SER A 169 -4.85 21.48 -7.40
C SER A 169 -4.12 20.62 -8.44
N GLY A 170 -2.80 20.74 -8.54
CA GLY A 170 -2.02 19.90 -9.43
C GLY A 170 -1.77 18.48 -8.91
N PHE A 171 -1.77 18.29 -7.59
CA PHE A 171 -1.62 16.96 -6.98
C PHE A 171 -2.88 16.10 -7.13
N VAL A 172 -4.08 16.70 -7.05
CA VAL A 172 -5.37 15.97 -7.14
C VAL A 172 -5.86 15.74 -8.58
N LYS A 173 -5.17 16.28 -9.58
CA LYS A 173 -5.43 16.03 -11.03
C LYS A 173 -4.70 14.79 -11.53
#